data_75edb500f71cb79b4b01b889f0322623
#
_entry.id   75edb500f71cb79b4b01b889f0322623
#
_cell.length_a   1.000
_cell.length_b   1.000
_cell.length_c   1.000
_cell.angle_alpha   90.00
_cell.angle_beta   90.00
_cell.angle_gamma   90.00
#
_symmetry.space_group_name_H-M   'P 1'
#
loop_
_entity.id
_entity.type
_entity.pdbx_description
1 polymer ?
#
loop_
_entity_poly.entity_id
_entity_poly.type
_entity_poly.pdbx_seq_one_letter_code
_entity_poly.pdbx_strand_id
1 'polypeptide(L)'
;MRIGISCHSTAGGSGILATELGIALAKRGHTIHFVTTEPLFRLRGFYANIFCHTVNLVPYPLFRHLPFTLALSTKMFEVAKEHDIELWHVHYAIPYAACAVIAREMMPKDQRFHIVTTLHGTDITLVGRDPSFEPVITFSIERSNGVTAVSESLKRDTYEHFPVKREIRVIPNFVCVDQYPQAPDP
;
A
#
# COMPACT_ATOMS: atom_id res chain seq x y z
N MET A 1 5.01 8.88 14.56
CA MET A 1 4.32 9.20 13.28
C MET A 1 3.01 8.44 13.21
N ARG A 2 2.02 9.04 12.57
CA ARG A 2 0.73 8.40 12.21
C ARG A 2 0.84 7.96 10.75
N ILE A 3 0.79 6.64 10.54
CA ILE A 3 1.08 6.01 9.24
C ILE A 3 -0.14 5.25 8.76
N GLY A 4 -0.63 5.61 7.59
CA GLY A 4 -1.62 4.83 6.86
C GLY A 4 -0.95 3.71 6.05
N ILE A 5 -1.53 2.53 6.03
CA ILE A 5 -1.08 1.40 5.19
C ILE A 5 -2.26 0.87 4.39
N SER A 6 -2.07 0.71 3.09
CA SER A 6 -3.06 0.07 2.21
C SER A 6 -2.42 -0.99 1.33
N CYS A 7 -3.05 -2.15 1.32
CA CYS A 7 -2.59 -3.33 0.60
C CYS A 7 -3.76 -4.25 0.29
N HIS A 8 -3.51 -5.31 -0.48
CA HIS A 8 -4.44 -6.43 -0.56
C HIS A 8 -4.56 -7.12 0.81
N SER A 9 -5.78 -7.31 1.29
CA SER A 9 -6.07 -7.96 2.58
C SER A 9 -5.97 -9.48 2.54
N THR A 10 -5.82 -10.07 1.34
CA THR A 10 -5.75 -11.52 1.13
C THR A 10 -4.53 -12.16 1.78
N ALA A 11 -4.57 -13.48 1.96
CA ALA A 11 -3.45 -14.29 2.47
C ALA A 11 -2.21 -14.34 1.54
N GLY A 12 -2.17 -13.48 0.50
CA GLY A 12 -1.04 -13.35 -0.42
C GLY A 12 0.16 -12.66 0.21
N GLY A 13 1.34 -12.84 -0.41
CA GLY A 13 2.62 -12.38 0.13
C GLY A 13 2.68 -10.89 0.48
N SER A 14 2.14 -10.03 -0.37
CA SER A 14 2.13 -8.57 -0.15
C SER A 14 1.25 -8.14 1.04
N GLY A 15 0.08 -8.78 1.23
CA GLY A 15 -0.80 -8.50 2.35
C GLY A 15 -0.19 -8.93 3.69
N ILE A 16 0.47 -10.10 3.71
CA ILE A 16 1.22 -10.58 4.86
C ILE A 16 2.35 -9.60 5.19
N LEU A 17 3.15 -9.24 4.21
CA LEU A 17 4.28 -8.33 4.38
C LEU A 17 3.84 -6.94 4.90
N ALA A 18 2.79 -6.37 4.32
CA ALA A 18 2.25 -5.08 4.74
C ALA A 18 1.76 -5.12 6.21
N THR A 19 1.10 -6.22 6.59
CA THR A 19 0.63 -6.42 7.96
C THR A 19 1.79 -6.54 8.94
N GLU A 20 2.79 -7.38 8.64
CA GLU A 20 3.98 -7.54 9.48
C GLU A 20 4.78 -6.24 9.59
N LEU A 21 4.90 -5.48 8.50
CA LEU A 21 5.53 -4.16 8.53
C LEU A 21 4.78 -3.20 9.46
N GLY A 22 3.46 -3.15 9.36
CA GLY A 22 2.65 -2.32 10.25
C GLY A 22 2.80 -2.70 11.72
N ILE A 23 2.83 -4.00 12.03
CA ILE A 23 3.08 -4.51 13.39
C ILE A 23 4.48 -4.09 13.85
N ALA A 24 5.51 -4.23 13.01
CA ALA A 24 6.88 -3.85 13.34
C ALA A 24 7.01 -2.34 13.60
N LEU A 25 6.33 -1.51 12.81
CA LEU A 25 6.28 -0.06 13.01
C LEU A 25 5.52 0.31 14.29
N ALA A 26 4.40 -0.35 14.58
CA ALA A 26 3.64 -0.15 15.81
C ALA A 26 4.48 -0.47 17.06
N LYS A 27 5.25 -1.56 17.04
CA LYS A 27 6.20 -1.91 18.11
C LYS A 27 7.30 -0.87 18.31
N ARG A 28 7.59 -0.04 17.31
CA ARG A 28 8.53 1.10 17.37
C ARG A 28 7.87 2.41 17.79
N GLY A 29 6.61 2.37 18.23
CA GLY A 29 5.89 3.53 18.76
C GLY A 29 5.19 4.39 17.70
N HIS A 30 5.03 3.89 16.47
CA HIS A 30 4.19 4.55 15.46
C HIS A 30 2.72 4.16 15.64
N THR A 31 1.81 5.05 15.26
CA THR A 31 0.38 4.73 15.18
C THR A 31 0.06 4.32 13.75
N ILE A 32 -0.57 3.16 13.59
CA ILE A 32 -0.81 2.54 12.28
C ILE A 32 -2.31 2.51 11.99
N HIS A 33 -2.68 2.96 10.81
CA HIS A 33 -4.04 2.94 10.29
C HIS A 33 -4.08 2.12 9.00
N PHE A 34 -4.58 0.89 9.09
CA PHE A 34 -4.82 0.08 7.90
C PHE A 34 -6.14 0.47 7.24
N VAL A 35 -6.12 0.65 5.92
CA VAL A 35 -7.32 0.82 5.10
C VAL A 35 -7.39 -0.29 4.06
N THR A 36 -8.36 -1.19 4.23
CA THR A 36 -8.52 -2.41 3.44
C THR A 36 -10.00 -2.73 3.21
N THR A 37 -10.30 -3.62 2.26
CA THR A 37 -11.69 -4.08 2.01
C THR A 37 -12.13 -5.19 2.96
N GLU A 38 -11.18 -5.95 3.49
CA GLU A 38 -11.42 -7.10 4.35
C GLU A 38 -10.45 -7.10 5.53
N PRO A 39 -10.74 -7.83 6.60
CA PRO A 39 -9.82 -7.98 7.72
C PRO A 39 -8.46 -8.54 7.28
N LEU A 40 -7.39 -8.03 7.89
CA LEU A 40 -6.03 -8.47 7.59
C LEU A 40 -5.77 -9.87 8.15
N PHE A 41 -5.41 -10.81 7.29
CA PHE A 41 -5.21 -12.22 7.63
C PHE A 41 -4.18 -12.45 8.75
N ARG A 42 -3.11 -11.66 8.80
CA ARG A 42 -2.01 -11.81 9.77
C ARG A 42 -2.15 -10.93 11.01
N LEU A 43 -3.09 -10.01 11.06
CA LEU A 43 -3.31 -9.16 12.22
C LEU A 43 -4.03 -9.97 13.31
N ARG A 44 -3.25 -10.61 14.19
CA ARG A 44 -3.74 -11.40 15.32
C ARG A 44 -3.46 -10.69 16.62
N GLY A 45 -4.44 -10.68 17.53
CA GLY A 45 -4.31 -10.03 18.82
C GLY A 45 -4.67 -8.54 18.82
N PHE A 46 -4.53 -7.93 19.97
CA PHE A 46 -4.84 -6.53 20.21
C PHE A 46 -3.57 -5.68 20.24
N TYR A 47 -3.59 -4.56 19.53
CA TYR A 47 -2.54 -3.55 19.54
C TYR A 47 -3.20 -2.19 19.81
N ALA A 48 -2.77 -1.51 20.88
CA ALA A 48 -3.36 -0.23 21.28
C ALA A 48 -3.13 0.90 20.25
N ASN A 49 -2.17 0.76 19.36
CA ASN A 49 -1.77 1.74 18.36
C ASN A 49 -1.93 1.25 16.91
N ILE A 50 -2.75 0.22 16.68
CA ILE A 50 -3.14 -0.24 15.33
C ILE A 50 -4.65 -0.14 15.19
N PHE A 51 -5.08 0.54 14.14
CA PHE A 51 -6.48 0.77 13.79
C PHE A 51 -6.77 0.23 12.41
N CYS A 52 -7.94 -0.37 12.21
CA CYS A 52 -8.37 -0.91 10.92
C CYS A 52 -9.63 -0.19 10.44
N HIS A 53 -9.61 0.27 9.20
CA HIS A 53 -10.72 0.96 8.55
C HIS A 53 -11.13 0.18 7.31
N THR A 54 -12.39 -0.21 7.25
CA THR A 54 -12.93 -0.97 6.11
C THR A 54 -13.42 -0.04 5.01
N VAL A 55 -13.07 -0.36 3.77
CA VAL A 55 -13.60 0.30 2.58
C VAL A 55 -14.94 -0.35 2.24
N ASN A 56 -16.02 0.39 2.38
CA ASN A 56 -17.35 -0.08 2.02
C ASN A 56 -17.60 0.19 0.53
N LEU A 57 -17.88 -0.85 -0.22
CA LEU A 57 -18.29 -0.78 -1.62
C LEU A 57 -19.81 -0.83 -1.70
N VAL A 58 -20.43 0.30 -2.00
CA VAL A 58 -21.89 0.37 -2.12
C VAL A 58 -22.30 0.00 -3.55
N PRO A 59 -23.06 -1.09 -3.73
CA PRO A 59 -23.60 -1.44 -5.04
C PRO A 59 -24.57 -0.34 -5.52
N TYR A 60 -24.40 0.11 -6.74
CA TYR A 60 -25.32 1.05 -7.37
C TYR A 60 -25.72 0.54 -8.75
N PRO A 61 -27.02 0.45 -9.07
CA PRO A 61 -27.50 -0.23 -10.29
C PRO A 61 -26.92 0.29 -11.60
N LEU A 62 -26.53 1.57 -11.65
CA LEU A 62 -25.93 2.18 -12.84
C LEU A 62 -24.44 1.88 -12.99
N PHE A 63 -23.77 1.36 -11.97
CA PHE A 63 -22.38 0.94 -12.06
C PHE A 63 -22.28 -0.53 -12.44
N ARG A 64 -21.80 -0.77 -13.67
CA ARG A 64 -21.51 -2.14 -14.11
C ARG A 64 -20.45 -2.83 -13.22
N HIS A 65 -19.52 -2.04 -12.69
CA HIS A 65 -18.49 -2.49 -11.75
C HIS A 65 -18.45 -1.55 -10.56
N LEU A 66 -18.22 -2.10 -9.37
CA LEU A 66 -18.08 -1.30 -8.17
C LEU A 66 -16.88 -0.35 -8.29
N PRO A 67 -17.02 0.94 -7.98
CA PRO A 67 -15.96 1.95 -8.15
C PRO A 67 -14.92 1.84 -7.00
N PHE A 68 -14.22 0.71 -6.93
CA PHE A 68 -13.25 0.41 -5.86
C PHE A 68 -12.22 1.54 -5.65
N THR A 69 -11.61 2.02 -6.74
CA THR A 69 -10.57 3.06 -6.67
C THR A 69 -11.09 4.35 -6.04
N LEU A 70 -12.32 4.76 -6.39
CA LEU A 70 -12.92 5.96 -5.81
C LEU A 70 -13.25 5.76 -4.33
N ALA A 71 -13.83 4.62 -3.97
CA ALA A 71 -14.17 4.31 -2.58
C ALA A 71 -12.92 4.22 -1.70
N LEU A 72 -11.85 3.57 -2.18
CA LEU A 72 -10.58 3.50 -1.48
C LEU A 72 -9.94 4.88 -1.31
N SER A 73 -9.90 5.71 -2.38
CA SER A 73 -9.36 7.06 -2.30
C SER A 73 -10.12 7.93 -1.28
N THR A 74 -11.45 7.84 -1.28
CA THR A 74 -12.29 8.55 -0.31
C THR A 74 -12.01 8.10 1.11
N LYS A 75 -11.92 6.78 1.35
CA LYS A 75 -11.60 6.24 2.69
C LYS A 75 -10.21 6.66 3.15
N MET A 76 -9.21 6.65 2.27
CA MET A 76 -7.87 7.15 2.59
C MET A 76 -7.90 8.64 2.97
N PHE A 77 -8.66 9.46 2.23
CA PHE A 77 -8.83 10.87 2.55
C PHE A 77 -9.50 11.09 3.90
N GLU A 78 -10.62 10.38 4.18
CA GLU A 78 -11.34 10.47 5.46
C GLU A 78 -10.42 10.14 6.63
N VAL A 79 -9.72 9.00 6.56
CA VAL A 79 -8.80 8.55 7.60
C VAL A 79 -7.62 9.52 7.76
N ALA A 80 -7.09 10.05 6.65
CA ALA A 80 -6.01 11.03 6.71
C ALA A 80 -6.44 12.30 7.42
N LYS A 81 -7.63 12.79 7.13
CA LYS A 81 -8.19 14.00 7.74
C LYS A 81 -8.57 13.81 9.21
N GLU A 82 -9.18 12.68 9.55
CA GLU A 82 -9.66 12.39 10.91
C GLU A 82 -8.52 12.10 11.89
N HIS A 83 -7.45 11.46 11.39
CA HIS A 83 -6.37 10.99 12.24
C HIS A 83 -5.02 11.67 11.95
N ASP A 84 -5.01 12.77 11.18
CA ASP A 84 -3.79 13.53 10.81
C ASP A 84 -2.67 12.62 10.29
N ILE A 85 -2.95 11.77 9.34
CA ILE A 85 -1.96 10.86 8.76
C ILE A 85 -0.82 11.65 8.12
N GLU A 86 0.41 11.36 8.52
CA GLU A 86 1.62 12.03 8.05
C GLU A 86 2.22 11.35 6.82
N LEU A 87 2.00 10.02 6.70
CA LEU A 87 2.54 9.19 5.63
C LEU A 87 1.58 8.06 5.28
N TRP A 88 1.31 7.89 3.98
CA TRP A 88 0.71 6.68 3.45
C TRP A 88 1.78 5.75 2.87
N HIS A 89 1.90 4.56 3.42
CA HIS A 89 2.67 3.48 2.83
C HIS A 89 1.71 2.55 2.07
N VAL A 90 1.84 2.53 0.76
CA VAL A 90 0.97 1.74 -0.12
C VAL A 90 1.76 0.65 -0.82
N HIS A 91 1.14 -0.49 -0.97
CA HIS A 91 1.70 -1.64 -1.65
C HIS A 91 1.04 -1.77 -3.03
N TYR A 92 1.86 -1.76 -4.09
CA TYR A 92 1.55 -1.65 -5.52
C TYR A 92 1.33 -0.22 -6.03
N ALA A 93 1.84 0.05 -7.25
CA ALA A 93 1.61 1.29 -7.97
C ALA A 93 0.12 1.48 -8.28
N ILE A 94 -0.54 0.42 -8.71
CA ILE A 94 -1.99 0.37 -8.94
C ILE A 94 -2.62 -0.81 -8.18
N PRO A 95 -3.81 -0.64 -7.62
CA PRO A 95 -4.58 0.59 -7.52
C PRO A 95 -4.13 1.53 -6.38
N TYR A 96 -3.29 1.07 -5.43
CA TYR A 96 -3.10 1.71 -4.12
C TYR A 96 -2.35 3.03 -4.18
N ALA A 97 -1.23 3.14 -4.93
CA ALA A 97 -0.55 4.44 -5.04
C ALA A 97 -1.38 5.45 -5.81
N ALA A 98 -2.09 5.04 -6.88
CA ALA A 98 -3.02 5.90 -7.58
C ALA A 98 -4.11 6.44 -6.63
N CYS A 99 -4.69 5.57 -5.80
CA CYS A 99 -5.68 5.97 -4.79
C CYS A 99 -5.11 6.95 -3.76
N ALA A 100 -3.89 6.71 -3.28
CA ALA A 100 -3.23 7.60 -2.32
C ALA A 100 -2.95 8.98 -2.93
N VAL A 101 -2.56 9.04 -4.21
CA VAL A 101 -2.40 10.32 -4.92
C VAL A 101 -3.72 11.08 -5.01
N ILE A 102 -4.82 10.41 -5.39
CA ILE A 102 -6.15 11.02 -5.43
C ILE A 102 -6.54 11.52 -4.03
N ALA A 103 -6.39 10.70 -3.00
CA ALA A 103 -6.69 11.07 -1.62
C ALA A 103 -5.88 12.30 -1.16
N ARG A 104 -4.58 12.35 -1.49
CA ARG A 104 -3.71 13.48 -1.17
C ARG A 104 -4.13 14.77 -1.89
N GLU A 105 -4.55 14.68 -3.15
CA GLU A 105 -5.03 15.86 -3.89
C GLU A 105 -6.35 16.41 -3.36
N MET A 106 -7.16 15.61 -2.68
CA MET A 106 -8.35 16.08 -1.94
C MET A 106 -8.02 16.78 -0.63
N MET A 107 -6.81 16.60 -0.06
CA MET A 107 -6.38 17.28 1.16
C MET A 107 -6.03 18.74 0.90
N PRO A 108 -6.26 19.65 1.87
CA PRO A 108 -5.68 20.99 1.85
C PRO A 108 -4.16 20.92 1.66
N LYS A 109 -3.58 21.86 0.91
CA LYS A 109 -2.15 21.79 0.52
C LYS A 109 -1.19 21.72 1.71
N ASP A 110 -1.51 22.39 2.80
CA ASP A 110 -0.76 22.45 4.05
C ASP A 110 -0.92 21.21 4.94
N GLN A 111 -1.90 20.33 4.63
CA GLN A 111 -2.18 19.09 5.37
C GLN A 111 -1.90 17.84 4.56
N ARG A 112 -1.20 17.96 3.43
CA ARG A 112 -0.91 16.82 2.56
C ARG A 112 0.12 15.89 3.17
N PHE A 113 -0.23 14.61 3.22
CA PHE A 113 0.65 13.53 3.66
C PHE A 113 1.69 13.12 2.59
N HIS A 114 2.74 12.47 3.02
CA HIS A 114 3.71 11.83 2.12
C HIS A 114 3.22 10.44 1.67
N ILE A 115 3.68 10.01 0.49
CA ILE A 115 3.36 8.69 -0.06
C ILE A 115 4.66 7.91 -0.25
N VAL A 116 4.72 6.71 0.31
CA VAL A 116 5.73 5.70 0.02
C VAL A 116 5.04 4.54 -0.68
N THR A 117 5.59 4.12 -1.82
CA THR A 117 5.05 3.03 -2.64
C THR A 117 6.04 1.87 -2.70
N THR A 118 5.60 0.67 -2.32
CA THR A 118 6.37 -0.57 -2.51
C THR A 118 5.82 -1.34 -3.71
N LEU A 119 6.68 -1.56 -4.69
CA LEU A 119 6.39 -2.38 -5.87
C LEU A 119 6.63 -3.85 -5.55
N HIS A 120 5.68 -4.72 -5.94
CA HIS A 120 5.70 -6.15 -5.63
C HIS A 120 5.87 -7.08 -6.84
N GLY A 121 5.74 -6.56 -8.05
CA GLY A 121 5.96 -7.28 -9.28
C GLY A 121 4.71 -7.36 -10.17
N THR A 122 3.57 -7.83 -9.67
CA THR A 122 2.34 -8.00 -10.47
C THR A 122 1.90 -6.70 -11.13
N ASP A 123 2.03 -5.58 -10.44
CA ASP A 123 1.74 -4.23 -10.93
C ASP A 123 2.67 -3.77 -12.07
N ILE A 124 3.85 -4.34 -12.16
CA ILE A 124 4.87 -4.00 -13.16
C ILE A 124 4.92 -5.05 -14.28
N THR A 125 5.03 -6.33 -13.92
CA THR A 125 5.36 -7.40 -14.87
C THR A 125 4.13 -8.08 -15.50
N LEU A 126 2.95 -7.97 -14.90
CA LEU A 126 1.71 -8.56 -15.40
C LEU A 126 0.74 -7.48 -15.88
N VAL A 127 0.10 -6.81 -14.93
CA VAL A 127 -0.91 -5.79 -15.24
C VAL A 127 -0.27 -4.59 -15.93
N GLY A 128 0.92 -4.19 -15.50
CA GLY A 128 1.65 -3.05 -16.06
C GLY A 128 2.11 -3.23 -17.51
N ARG A 129 2.11 -4.47 -18.04
CA ARG A 129 2.45 -4.72 -19.46
C ARG A 129 1.34 -4.34 -20.41
N ASP A 130 0.11 -4.18 -19.94
CA ASP A 130 -0.95 -3.63 -20.77
C ASP A 130 -0.73 -2.12 -20.96
N PRO A 131 -0.58 -1.63 -22.21
CA PRO A 131 -0.30 -0.22 -22.47
C PRO A 131 -1.34 0.75 -21.91
N SER A 132 -2.56 0.29 -21.64
CA SER A 132 -3.62 1.12 -21.04
C SER A 132 -3.31 1.52 -19.58
N PHE A 133 -2.48 0.76 -18.87
CA PHE A 133 -2.10 1.05 -17.48
C PHE A 133 -0.78 1.80 -17.35
N GLU A 134 0.08 1.81 -18.39
CA GLU A 134 1.39 2.48 -18.35
C GLU A 134 1.32 3.93 -17.84
N PRO A 135 0.42 4.80 -18.36
CA PRO A 135 0.35 6.20 -17.93
C PRO A 135 0.01 6.35 -16.45
N VAL A 136 -0.93 5.56 -15.91
CA VAL A 136 -1.34 5.66 -14.51
C VAL A 136 -0.30 5.05 -13.57
N ILE A 137 0.43 4.01 -13.98
CA ILE A 137 1.52 3.42 -13.21
C ILE A 137 2.68 4.40 -13.10
N THR A 138 3.14 4.95 -14.23
CA THR A 138 4.17 5.98 -14.28
C THR A 138 3.78 7.18 -13.43
N PHE A 139 2.58 7.71 -13.59
CA PHE A 139 2.06 8.81 -12.79
C PHE A 139 2.10 8.50 -11.29
N SER A 140 1.65 7.33 -10.87
CA SER A 140 1.58 6.94 -9.47
C SER A 140 2.96 6.84 -8.85
N ILE A 141 3.92 6.26 -9.57
CA ILE A 141 5.32 6.15 -9.14
C ILE A 141 5.95 7.55 -9.03
N GLU A 142 5.82 8.40 -10.06
CA GLU A 142 6.39 9.75 -10.06
C GLU A 142 5.80 10.66 -8.98
N ARG A 143 4.54 10.45 -8.60
CA ARG A 143 3.87 11.22 -7.54
C ARG A 143 4.14 10.70 -6.13
N SER A 144 4.79 9.56 -5.97
CA SER A 144 5.22 9.06 -4.67
C SER A 144 6.44 9.83 -4.16
N ASN A 145 6.52 10.10 -2.85
CA ASN A 145 7.66 10.74 -2.22
C ASN A 145 8.85 9.79 -2.06
N GLY A 146 8.56 8.50 -1.89
CA GLY A 146 9.54 7.42 -1.89
C GLY A 146 8.99 6.20 -2.63
N VAL A 147 9.88 5.48 -3.32
CA VAL A 147 9.51 4.26 -4.02
C VAL A 147 10.50 3.16 -3.66
N THR A 148 9.97 1.98 -3.36
CA THR A 148 10.78 0.79 -3.09
C THR A 148 10.36 -0.36 -4.00
N ALA A 149 11.30 -1.23 -4.32
CA ALA A 149 11.06 -2.50 -5.01
C ALA A 149 11.59 -3.65 -4.17
N VAL A 150 10.96 -4.80 -4.26
CA VAL A 150 11.33 -5.98 -3.45
C VAL A 150 12.59 -6.70 -3.98
N SER A 151 13.09 -6.34 -5.16
CA SER A 151 14.32 -6.91 -5.74
C SER A 151 14.96 -5.97 -6.76
N GLU A 152 16.25 -6.17 -7.03
CA GLU A 152 16.98 -5.47 -8.10
C GLU A 152 16.41 -5.79 -9.49
N SER A 153 15.92 -7.01 -9.70
CA SER A 153 15.25 -7.39 -10.94
C SER A 153 14.00 -6.53 -11.16
N LEU A 154 13.12 -6.43 -10.16
CA LEU A 154 11.91 -5.64 -10.28
C LEU A 154 12.20 -4.15 -10.49
N LYS A 155 13.21 -3.60 -9.81
CA LYS A 155 13.68 -2.23 -10.03
C LYS A 155 14.09 -2.02 -11.48
N ARG A 156 14.91 -2.91 -12.03
CA ARG A 156 15.39 -2.85 -13.43
C ARG A 156 14.20 -2.94 -14.39
N ASP A 157 13.32 -3.93 -14.22
CA ASP A 157 12.12 -4.12 -15.04
C ASP A 157 11.21 -2.89 -15.03
N THR A 158 11.13 -2.20 -13.88
CA THR A 158 10.36 -0.95 -13.78
C THR A 158 10.93 0.14 -14.66
N TYR A 159 12.25 0.37 -14.63
CA TYR A 159 12.89 1.38 -15.48
C TYR A 159 12.90 1.02 -16.98
N GLU A 160 12.90 -0.28 -17.31
CA GLU A 160 12.85 -0.74 -18.70
C GLU A 160 11.46 -0.55 -19.34
N HIS A 161 10.41 -0.71 -18.57
CA HIS A 161 9.03 -0.69 -19.10
C HIS A 161 8.29 0.62 -18.90
N PHE A 162 8.74 1.47 -17.97
CA PHE A 162 8.07 2.72 -17.62
C PHE A 162 9.03 3.91 -17.67
N PRO A 163 8.62 5.07 -18.20
CA PRO A 163 9.46 6.27 -18.26
C PRO A 163 9.57 6.96 -16.88
N VAL A 164 9.92 6.19 -15.86
CA VAL A 164 10.06 6.62 -14.47
C VAL A 164 11.44 7.24 -14.26
N LYS A 165 11.47 8.41 -13.61
CA LYS A 165 12.70 9.12 -13.20
C LYS A 165 12.93 9.07 -11.69
N ARG A 166 11.88 8.72 -10.92
CA ARG A 166 11.95 8.59 -9.47
C ARG A 166 12.97 7.52 -9.08
N GLU A 167 13.84 7.83 -8.10
CA GLU A 167 14.73 6.83 -7.52
C GLU A 167 13.92 5.70 -6.87
N ILE A 168 14.24 4.47 -7.23
CA ILE A 168 13.66 3.26 -6.64
C ILE A 168 14.73 2.60 -5.76
N ARG A 169 14.44 2.46 -4.46
CA ARG A 169 15.31 1.75 -3.52
C ARG A 169 14.90 0.29 -3.42
N VAL A 170 15.86 -0.59 -3.40
CA VAL A 170 15.58 -2.02 -3.19
C VAL A 170 15.56 -2.32 -1.71
N ILE A 171 14.42 -2.85 -1.25
CA ILE A 171 14.22 -3.35 0.11
C ILE A 171 13.61 -4.75 -0.03
N PRO A 172 14.39 -5.82 0.15
CA PRO A 172 13.88 -7.18 0.06
C PRO A 172 12.78 -7.46 1.10
N ASN A 173 11.88 -8.38 0.74
CA ASN A 173 10.88 -8.86 1.67
C ASN A 173 11.56 -9.53 2.88
N PHE A 174 10.94 -9.40 4.04
CA PHE A 174 11.44 -9.97 5.28
C PHE A 174 10.48 -11.01 5.84
N VAL A 175 11.00 -11.86 6.71
CA VAL A 175 10.23 -12.82 7.51
C VAL A 175 10.65 -12.67 8.96
N CYS A 176 9.68 -12.58 9.87
CA CYS A 176 9.93 -12.59 11.32
C CYS A 176 10.17 -14.03 11.77
N VAL A 177 11.42 -14.47 11.81
CA VAL A 177 11.81 -15.88 12.11
C VAL A 177 11.28 -16.35 13.45
N ASP A 178 11.25 -15.46 14.46
CA ASP A 178 10.77 -15.76 15.81
C ASP A 178 9.29 -16.17 15.88
N GLN A 179 8.53 -15.95 14.81
CA GLN A 179 7.12 -16.34 14.74
C GLN A 179 6.89 -17.77 14.21
N TYR A 180 7.96 -18.43 13.79
CA TYR A 180 7.89 -19.79 13.29
C TYR A 180 8.49 -20.75 14.31
N PRO A 181 7.78 -21.82 14.70
CA PRO A 181 8.36 -22.83 15.56
C PRO A 181 9.61 -23.42 14.88
N GLN A 182 10.70 -23.47 15.59
CA GLN A 182 11.87 -24.23 15.12
C GLN A 182 11.44 -25.69 14.97
N ALA A 183 11.78 -26.30 13.83
CA ALA A 183 11.62 -27.74 13.70
C ALA A 183 12.44 -28.41 14.82
N PRO A 184 11.90 -29.43 15.51
CA PRO A 184 12.72 -30.20 16.43
C PRO A 184 13.94 -30.74 15.67
N ASP A 185 15.11 -30.66 16.29
CA ASP A 185 16.32 -31.26 15.76
C ASP A 185 16.05 -32.74 15.44
N PRO A 186 16.55 -33.25 14.29
CA PRO A 186 16.31 -34.62 13.84
C PRO A 186 16.89 -35.68 14.79
#